data_406527325fc62d1b45acefde12a1fcd8
#
_entry.id   406527325fc62d1b45acefde12a1fcd8
#
_cell.length_a   1.000
_cell.length_b   1.000
_cell.length_c   1.000
_cell.angle_alpha   90.00
_cell.angle_beta   90.00
_cell.angle_gamma   90.00
#
_symmetry.space_group_name_H-M   'P 1'
#
loop_
_entity.id
_entity.type
_entity.pdbx_description
1 polymer ?
#
loop_
_entity_poly.entity_id
_entity_poly.type
_entity_poly.pdbx_seq_one_letter_code
_entity_poly.pdbx_strand_id
1 'polypeptide(L)'
;MTDLSRRPLLGLLAGAAIAPRMALAQQPLRIEITEGVIEPVPYAIPDFVPENGAGGEYGAQIARVIANNLSGTGLLREIPASAHVGRITSFDSPVQFADWRAINARALVTGAVRANGQQLSVKFRLFDVVSGQQLGDGLQLDGQTNAWRRIAHRVSDQIYMRLTGETGYFDSRVVFIAESGPRNARRKQVAMMDQDGDGVQFLTDGSALAFAPRFSPTGDRILFTSYETGFPRIYLMDVASRRRQVIGDQPGEMTFAPRFSPDGGTVVYSLSVDGRTDLYMLNLASGQRWQLTTTDAIDTAPSFAPNGQQICFESDRTGASQVYTMNVQGGQAYRISQGQGRYSTPVWSPRGDMIAFTKQHNGRFHIGVMRTDGSNERLLTASYLDEGPTWSPNGRVIMFTREEPGTDPSLMSVDITGRNLRRIPTPGPASDPSWSPLLP
;
A
#
# COMPACT_ATOMS: atom_id res chain seq x y z
N MET A 1 80.83 -26.20 48.19
CA MET A 1 81.66 -26.40 47.00
C MET A 1 80.76 -26.22 45.82
N THR A 2 80.69 -24.98 45.34
CA THR A 2 81.26 -24.45 44.08
C THR A 2 80.84 -25.29 42.88
N ASP A 3 80.07 -24.78 41.94
CA ASP A 3 80.66 -23.93 40.96
C ASP A 3 79.59 -23.19 40.12
N LEU A 4 79.93 -21.97 39.73
CA LEU A 4 79.27 -21.08 38.84
C LEU A 4 79.44 -21.49 37.37
N SER A 5 78.43 -21.41 36.53
CA SER A 5 78.69 -21.21 35.11
C SER A 5 77.62 -20.34 34.43
N ARG A 6 78.09 -19.45 33.66
CA ARG A 6 77.64 -18.27 32.98
C ARG A 6 76.45 -18.51 31.99
N ARG A 7 75.51 -17.58 32.02
CA ARG A 7 74.49 -17.34 30.98
C ARG A 7 75.15 -16.65 29.75
N PRO A 8 74.63 -16.93 28.56
CA PRO A 8 74.59 -15.94 27.50
C PRO A 8 73.14 -15.46 27.26
N LEU A 9 73.00 -14.14 27.25
CA LEU A 9 71.82 -13.44 26.75
C LEU A 9 71.68 -13.66 25.24
N LEU A 10 70.55 -14.23 24.82
CA LEU A 10 70.09 -14.16 23.45
C LEU A 10 68.92 -13.18 23.38
N GLY A 11 69.14 -12.07 22.67
CA GLY A 11 68.13 -11.05 22.40
C GLY A 11 67.05 -11.60 21.44
N LEU A 12 65.80 -11.56 21.89
CA LEU A 12 64.62 -11.78 21.05
C LEU A 12 64.26 -10.43 20.39
N LEU A 13 64.55 -10.28 19.10
CA LEU A 13 63.95 -9.30 18.24
C LEU A 13 62.47 -9.64 18.03
N ALA A 14 61.56 -8.90 18.69
CA ALA A 14 60.14 -8.94 18.45
C ALA A 14 59.82 -8.31 17.09
N GLY A 15 59.70 -9.10 16.05
CA GLY A 15 59.13 -8.67 14.77
C GLY A 15 57.62 -8.36 14.93
N ALA A 16 57.25 -7.11 14.96
CA ALA A 16 55.85 -6.69 14.91
C ALA A 16 55.28 -7.07 13.52
N ALA A 17 54.56 -8.18 13.45
CA ALA A 17 53.78 -8.55 12.28
C ALA A 17 52.63 -7.54 12.15
N ILE A 18 52.75 -6.61 11.20
CA ILE A 18 51.64 -5.76 10.76
C ILE A 18 50.65 -6.67 10.03
N ALA A 19 49.67 -7.20 10.77
CA ALA A 19 48.54 -7.86 10.13
C ALA A 19 47.79 -6.85 9.29
N PRO A 20 47.51 -7.12 8.02
CA PRO A 20 46.68 -6.25 7.22
C PRO A 20 45.31 -6.16 7.90
N ARG A 21 44.90 -4.97 8.32
CA ARG A 21 43.53 -4.71 8.71
C ARG A 21 42.66 -5.08 7.53
N MET A 22 41.97 -6.21 7.58
CA MET A 22 40.87 -6.49 6.69
C MET A 22 39.90 -5.32 6.83
N ALA A 23 39.84 -4.50 5.79
CA ALA A 23 38.78 -3.51 5.64
C ALA A 23 37.48 -4.33 5.58
N LEU A 24 36.74 -4.34 6.67
CA LEU A 24 35.36 -4.84 6.66
C LEU A 24 34.68 -4.09 5.53
N ALA A 25 34.36 -4.79 4.43
CA ALA A 25 33.58 -4.24 3.36
C ALA A 25 32.27 -3.72 3.98
N GLN A 26 32.12 -2.41 3.99
CA GLN A 26 30.93 -1.76 4.53
C GLN A 26 29.74 -2.30 3.75
N GLN A 27 28.79 -2.94 4.44
CA GLN A 27 27.61 -3.46 3.76
C GLN A 27 26.87 -2.31 3.07
N PRO A 28 26.38 -2.49 1.85
CA PRO A 28 25.64 -1.47 1.14
C PRO A 28 24.42 -1.03 1.95
N LEU A 29 24.05 0.24 1.83
CA LEU A 29 22.92 0.84 2.53
C LEU A 29 21.66 0.00 2.33
N ARG A 30 21.15 -0.56 3.42
CA ARG A 30 19.88 -1.29 3.48
C ARG A 30 19.07 -0.80 4.67
N ILE A 31 17.78 -0.60 4.47
CA ILE A 31 16.84 -0.21 5.52
C ILE A 31 16.18 -1.47 6.04
N GLU A 32 16.49 -1.86 7.27
CA GLU A 32 15.79 -2.94 7.94
C GLU A 32 14.50 -2.41 8.55
N ILE A 33 13.38 -2.96 8.10
CA ILE A 33 12.06 -2.59 8.58
C ILE A 33 11.72 -3.44 9.79
N THR A 34 12.03 -2.92 10.98
CA THR A 34 11.76 -3.57 12.26
C THR A 34 10.53 -2.98 12.94
N GLU A 35 10.00 -3.67 13.95
CA GLU A 35 8.93 -3.11 14.82
C GLU A 35 9.42 -1.99 15.75
N GLY A 36 10.74 -1.84 15.89
CA GLY A 36 11.41 -0.81 16.69
C GLY A 36 11.29 0.62 16.11
N VAL A 37 11.81 1.63 16.82
CA VAL A 37 11.89 3.01 16.29
C VAL A 37 12.88 3.04 15.14
N ILE A 38 12.42 3.35 13.93
CA ILE A 38 13.27 3.54 12.77
C ILE A 38 13.51 5.05 12.64
N GLU A 39 14.74 5.48 12.71
CA GLU A 39 15.11 6.83 12.32
C GLU A 39 15.10 6.91 10.79
N PRO A 40 14.29 7.81 10.17
CA PRO A 40 14.21 7.89 8.73
C PRO A 40 15.56 8.24 8.10
N VAL A 41 15.99 7.45 7.13
CA VAL A 41 17.27 7.61 6.43
C VAL A 41 17.25 8.91 5.61
N PRO A 42 18.17 9.87 5.85
CA PRO A 42 18.22 11.10 5.08
C PRO A 42 18.73 10.82 3.66
N TYR A 43 17.99 11.31 2.65
CA TYR A 43 18.34 11.16 1.26
C TYR A 43 18.21 12.49 0.51
N ALA A 44 18.94 12.58 -0.59
CA ALA A 44 18.87 13.71 -1.51
C ALA A 44 18.38 13.22 -2.89
N ILE A 45 17.54 14.04 -3.51
CA ILE A 45 17.05 13.84 -4.88
C ILE A 45 16.99 15.21 -5.57
N PRO A 46 18.06 15.62 -6.26
CA PRO A 46 18.02 16.80 -7.11
C PRO A 46 17.09 16.60 -8.29
N ASP A 47 16.65 17.69 -8.91
CA ASP A 47 15.89 17.64 -10.14
C ASP A 47 16.60 16.79 -11.19
N PHE A 48 15.85 15.98 -11.93
CA PHE A 48 16.40 15.16 -12.98
C PHE A 48 16.87 16.02 -14.17
N VAL A 49 18.05 15.72 -14.67
CA VAL A 49 18.71 16.52 -15.72
C VAL A 49 17.98 16.35 -17.05
N PRO A 50 17.57 17.42 -17.72
CA PRO A 50 17.02 17.31 -19.07
C PRO A 50 18.12 16.95 -20.07
N GLU A 51 17.95 15.87 -20.83
CA GLU A 51 18.85 15.50 -21.93
C GLU A 51 18.51 16.23 -23.24
N ASN A 52 17.36 16.91 -23.30
CA ASN A 52 16.95 17.81 -24.38
C ASN A 52 15.96 18.87 -23.85
N GLY A 53 15.68 19.90 -24.64
CA GLY A 53 14.83 21.02 -24.21
C GLY A 53 13.44 20.60 -23.74
N ALA A 54 12.82 19.62 -24.38
CA ALA A 54 11.49 19.12 -24.03
C ALA A 54 11.49 18.30 -22.71
N GLY A 55 12.63 17.73 -22.32
CA GLY A 55 12.77 17.01 -21.04
C GLY A 55 12.74 17.93 -19.82
N GLY A 56 13.00 19.24 -20.00
CA GLY A 56 13.07 20.22 -18.92
C GLY A 56 11.75 20.38 -18.14
N GLU A 57 10.63 20.17 -18.80
CA GLU A 57 9.31 20.24 -18.18
C GLU A 57 9.08 19.13 -17.13
N TYR A 58 9.68 17.94 -17.32
CA TYR A 58 9.41 16.76 -16.51
C TYR A 58 10.42 16.52 -15.39
N GLY A 59 11.65 17.06 -15.51
CA GLY A 59 12.74 16.73 -14.59
C GLY A 59 12.41 16.99 -13.12
N ALA A 60 11.99 18.19 -12.80
CA ALA A 60 11.61 18.60 -11.45
C ALA A 60 10.33 17.90 -10.97
N GLN A 61 9.34 17.73 -11.87
CA GLN A 61 8.06 17.10 -11.52
C GLN A 61 8.25 15.62 -11.15
N ILE A 62 9.04 14.88 -11.92
CA ILE A 62 9.35 13.47 -11.64
C ILE A 62 10.11 13.33 -10.33
N ALA A 63 11.15 14.14 -10.11
CA ALA A 63 11.91 14.13 -8.86
C ALA A 63 10.99 14.41 -7.65
N ARG A 64 10.04 15.34 -7.77
CA ARG A 64 9.08 15.68 -6.72
C ARG A 64 8.13 14.53 -6.40
N VAL A 65 7.57 13.85 -7.40
CA VAL A 65 6.72 12.66 -7.18
C VAL A 65 7.50 11.55 -6.47
N ILE A 66 8.74 11.29 -6.91
CA ILE A 66 9.59 10.29 -6.26
C ILE A 66 9.88 10.70 -4.80
N ALA A 67 10.21 11.97 -4.55
CA ALA A 67 10.44 12.48 -3.21
C ALA A 67 9.23 12.30 -2.30
N ASN A 68 8.04 12.66 -2.78
CA ASN A 68 6.80 12.51 -2.02
C ASN A 68 6.50 11.04 -1.70
N ASN A 69 6.68 10.13 -2.67
CA ASN A 69 6.50 8.71 -2.47
C ASN A 69 7.44 8.15 -1.39
N LEU A 70 8.74 8.41 -1.52
CA LEU A 70 9.76 7.88 -0.62
C LEU A 70 9.60 8.44 0.80
N SER A 71 9.41 9.75 0.95
CA SER A 71 9.16 10.39 2.24
C SER A 71 7.85 9.93 2.86
N GLY A 72 6.84 9.69 2.01
CA GLY A 72 5.54 9.14 2.42
C GLY A 72 5.60 7.76 3.07
N THR A 73 6.70 7.02 2.94
CA THR A 73 6.89 5.73 3.63
C THR A 73 7.20 5.86 5.13
N GLY A 74 7.69 7.03 5.57
CA GLY A 74 8.23 7.22 6.91
C GLY A 74 9.59 6.55 7.16
N LEU A 75 10.14 5.84 6.16
CA LEU A 75 11.47 5.19 6.22
C LEU A 75 12.59 6.11 5.74
N LEU A 76 12.24 7.11 4.96
CA LEU A 76 13.14 8.03 4.28
C LEU A 76 12.75 9.48 4.58
N ARG A 77 13.75 10.33 4.76
CA ARG A 77 13.58 11.77 5.00
C ARG A 77 14.32 12.55 3.93
N GLU A 78 13.58 13.27 3.09
CA GLU A 78 14.15 14.12 2.07
C GLU A 78 14.98 15.25 2.70
N ILE A 79 16.16 15.50 2.17
CA ILE A 79 16.93 16.71 2.41
C ILE A 79 16.45 17.75 1.40
N PRO A 80 15.94 18.92 1.86
CA PRO A 80 15.33 19.89 0.94
C PRO A 80 16.34 20.40 -0.08
N ALA A 81 15.90 20.66 -1.30
CA ALA A 81 16.75 21.10 -2.42
C ALA A 81 17.54 22.38 -2.09
N SER A 82 17.03 23.27 -1.23
CA SER A 82 17.70 24.46 -0.76
C SER A 82 18.96 24.18 0.07
N ALA A 83 19.10 22.98 0.63
CA ALA A 83 20.27 22.55 1.39
C ALA A 83 21.30 21.82 0.52
N HIS A 84 21.00 21.54 -0.74
CA HIS A 84 21.95 20.85 -1.64
C HIS A 84 23.15 21.74 -1.96
N VAL A 85 24.35 21.28 -1.64
CA VAL A 85 25.62 21.93 -1.99
C VAL A 85 26.08 21.48 -3.36
N GLY A 86 25.96 20.16 -3.64
CA GLY A 86 26.30 19.58 -4.93
C GLY A 86 25.24 19.82 -5.99
N ARG A 87 25.66 19.86 -7.26
CA ARG A 87 24.77 19.93 -8.42
C ARG A 87 25.05 18.78 -9.37
N ILE A 88 23.99 18.18 -9.88
CA ILE A 88 24.07 17.18 -10.96
C ILE A 88 23.71 17.90 -12.24
N THR A 89 24.69 18.09 -13.14
CA THR A 89 24.52 18.83 -14.39
C THR A 89 24.46 17.92 -15.61
N SER A 90 24.89 16.65 -15.47
CA SER A 90 24.79 15.61 -16.49
C SER A 90 24.61 14.27 -15.80
N PHE A 91 23.83 13.37 -16.43
CA PHE A 91 23.61 12.02 -15.90
C PHE A 91 24.89 11.18 -15.83
N ASP A 92 25.81 11.41 -16.79
CA ASP A 92 27.05 10.64 -16.92
C ASP A 92 28.25 11.24 -16.15
N SER A 93 28.09 12.45 -15.60
CA SER A 93 29.13 13.07 -14.80
C SER A 93 29.39 12.30 -13.50
N PRO A 94 30.66 12.19 -13.06
CA PRO A 94 30.99 11.62 -11.75
C PRO A 94 30.31 12.40 -10.62
N VAL A 95 29.73 11.66 -9.66
CA VAL A 95 29.10 12.26 -8.48
C VAL A 95 30.19 12.72 -7.50
N GLN A 96 30.11 14.00 -7.03
CA GLN A 96 30.97 14.53 -5.99
C GLN A 96 30.38 14.19 -4.61
N PHE A 97 30.65 12.98 -4.12
CA PHE A 97 30.06 12.48 -2.87
C PHE A 97 30.40 13.32 -1.64
N ALA A 98 31.49 14.10 -1.65
CA ALA A 98 31.86 14.99 -0.56
C ALA A 98 30.76 16.03 -0.26
N ASP A 99 30.16 16.59 -1.31
CA ASP A 99 29.11 17.59 -1.21
C ASP A 99 27.84 17.04 -0.54
N TRP A 100 27.49 15.80 -0.89
CA TRP A 100 26.33 15.10 -0.33
C TRP A 100 26.55 14.60 1.12
N ARG A 101 27.79 14.22 1.44
CA ARG A 101 28.17 13.92 2.85
C ARG A 101 28.11 15.14 3.73
N ALA A 102 28.49 16.31 3.21
CA ALA A 102 28.47 17.57 3.96
C ALA A 102 27.05 17.94 4.45
N ILE A 103 26.01 17.51 3.76
CA ILE A 103 24.61 17.70 4.17
C ILE A 103 24.00 16.46 4.86
N ASN A 104 24.83 15.51 5.28
CA ASN A 104 24.43 14.26 5.93
C ASN A 104 23.50 13.36 5.10
N ALA A 105 23.54 13.42 3.78
CA ALA A 105 22.82 12.47 2.94
C ALA A 105 23.44 11.07 3.09
N ARG A 106 22.59 10.05 3.22
CA ARG A 106 22.97 8.64 3.24
C ARG A 106 22.68 7.98 1.89
N ALA A 107 21.62 8.40 1.22
CA ALA A 107 21.30 7.98 -0.14
C ALA A 107 21.21 9.20 -1.07
N LEU A 108 21.56 8.98 -2.34
CA LEU A 108 21.42 9.98 -3.39
C LEU A 108 20.74 9.33 -4.60
N VAL A 109 19.66 9.93 -5.07
CA VAL A 109 19.00 9.59 -6.33
C VAL A 109 19.38 10.62 -7.38
N THR A 110 19.94 10.19 -8.49
CA THR A 110 20.20 11.06 -9.66
C THR A 110 19.42 10.55 -10.84
N GLY A 111 19.02 11.43 -11.75
CA GLY A 111 18.27 11.02 -12.91
C GLY A 111 18.39 11.97 -14.08
N ALA A 112 17.94 11.50 -15.25
CA ALA A 112 17.84 12.30 -16.46
C ALA A 112 16.52 12.00 -17.19
N VAL A 113 16.04 12.99 -17.94
CA VAL A 113 14.79 12.91 -18.68
C VAL A 113 14.97 13.40 -20.10
N ARG A 114 14.45 12.64 -21.05
CA ARG A 114 14.34 13.00 -22.45
C ARG A 114 12.90 12.85 -22.93
N ALA A 115 12.36 13.87 -23.58
CA ALA A 115 11.03 13.84 -24.17
C ALA A 115 11.13 14.07 -25.69
N ASN A 116 10.52 13.18 -26.49
CA ASN A 116 10.46 13.28 -27.93
C ASN A 116 9.01 13.08 -28.39
N GLY A 117 8.31 14.18 -28.69
CA GLY A 117 6.89 14.12 -28.98
C GLY A 117 6.11 13.54 -27.82
N GLN A 118 5.42 12.43 -28.04
CA GLN A 118 4.66 11.73 -26.99
C GLN A 118 5.48 10.69 -26.20
N GLN A 119 6.75 10.50 -26.54
CA GLN A 119 7.62 9.54 -25.83
C GLN A 119 8.41 10.24 -24.74
N LEU A 120 8.49 9.60 -23.60
CA LEU A 120 9.25 10.01 -22.43
C LEU A 120 10.20 8.89 -22.01
N SER A 121 11.46 9.22 -21.82
CA SER A 121 12.50 8.33 -21.33
C SER A 121 13.07 8.91 -20.04
N VAL A 122 13.07 8.11 -18.97
CA VAL A 122 13.56 8.51 -17.65
C VAL A 122 14.63 7.54 -17.21
N LYS A 123 15.81 8.06 -16.93
CA LYS A 123 16.95 7.31 -16.38
C LYS A 123 17.13 7.66 -14.91
N PHE A 124 17.55 6.70 -14.10
CA PHE A 124 17.95 7.00 -12.73
C PHE A 124 19.09 6.10 -12.24
N ARG A 125 19.81 6.60 -11.22
CA ARG A 125 20.80 5.86 -10.44
C ARG A 125 20.54 6.14 -8.95
N LEU A 126 20.83 5.15 -8.12
CA LEU A 126 20.77 5.25 -6.67
C LEU A 126 22.16 4.97 -6.10
N PHE A 127 22.62 5.81 -5.18
CA PHE A 127 23.95 5.69 -4.56
C PHE A 127 23.86 5.65 -3.04
N ASP A 128 24.70 4.85 -2.43
CA ASP A 128 25.11 5.00 -1.04
C ASP A 128 26.17 6.11 -0.95
N VAL A 129 25.83 7.21 -0.32
CA VAL A 129 26.71 8.40 -0.26
C VAL A 129 27.94 8.16 0.62
N VAL A 130 27.84 7.27 1.62
CA VAL A 130 28.94 7.00 2.55
C VAL A 130 30.01 6.17 1.86
N SER A 131 29.64 5.07 1.23
CA SER A 131 30.57 4.22 0.50
C SER A 131 30.92 4.74 -0.89
N GLY A 132 30.10 5.63 -1.46
CA GLY A 132 30.21 6.10 -2.83
C GLY A 132 29.82 5.04 -3.88
N GLN A 133 29.22 3.95 -3.46
CA GLN A 133 28.82 2.85 -4.34
C GLN A 133 27.42 3.07 -4.92
N GLN A 134 27.24 2.70 -6.17
CA GLN A 134 25.92 2.62 -6.79
C GLN A 134 25.18 1.38 -6.28
N LEU A 135 23.91 1.57 -5.87
CA LEU A 135 23.02 0.52 -5.39
C LEU A 135 22.23 -0.06 -6.57
N GLY A 136 22.70 -1.16 -7.10
CA GLY A 136 22.16 -1.81 -8.30
C GLY A 136 22.50 -1.03 -9.60
N ASP A 137 22.10 -1.57 -10.74
CA ASP A 137 22.36 -0.96 -12.05
C ASP A 137 21.50 0.30 -12.28
N GLY A 138 22.01 1.22 -13.09
CA GLY A 138 21.20 2.33 -13.62
C GLY A 138 20.05 1.74 -14.45
N LEU A 139 18.86 2.32 -14.31
CA LEU A 139 17.69 1.89 -15.06
C LEU A 139 17.16 3.02 -15.93
N GLN A 140 16.63 2.65 -17.10
CA GLN A 140 15.86 3.50 -17.98
C GLN A 140 14.43 2.95 -18.07
N LEU A 141 13.46 3.82 -17.89
CA LEU A 141 12.04 3.52 -18.06
C LEU A 141 11.51 4.39 -19.19
N ASP A 142 10.88 3.75 -20.16
CA ASP A 142 10.28 4.42 -21.30
C ASP A 142 8.76 4.35 -21.22
N GLY A 143 8.07 5.37 -21.73
CA GLY A 143 6.62 5.45 -21.75
C GLY A 143 6.12 6.66 -22.51
N GLN A 144 4.85 6.99 -22.35
CA GLN A 144 4.25 8.19 -22.95
C GLN A 144 4.34 9.38 -22.00
N THR A 145 4.40 10.60 -22.57
CA THR A 145 4.44 11.84 -21.79
C THR A 145 3.23 12.03 -20.90
N ASN A 146 2.05 11.59 -21.29
CA ASN A 146 0.83 11.63 -20.46
C ASN A 146 0.85 10.64 -19.28
N ALA A 147 1.77 9.67 -19.29
CA ALA A 147 1.97 8.68 -18.22
C ALA A 147 3.20 9.00 -17.35
N TRP A 148 3.73 10.22 -17.38
CA TRP A 148 4.95 10.61 -16.69
C TRP A 148 4.91 10.33 -15.17
N ARG A 149 3.75 10.54 -14.51
CA ARG A 149 3.59 10.22 -13.08
C ARG A 149 3.76 8.74 -12.81
N ARG A 150 3.17 7.90 -13.66
CA ARG A 150 3.30 6.46 -13.57
C ARG A 150 4.76 6.01 -13.67
N ILE A 151 5.55 6.65 -14.57
CA ILE A 151 7.00 6.39 -14.65
C ILE A 151 7.69 6.78 -13.33
N ALA A 152 7.33 7.92 -12.74
CA ALA A 152 7.88 8.35 -11.46
C ALA A 152 7.54 7.37 -10.32
N HIS A 153 6.31 6.83 -10.28
CA HIS A 153 5.91 5.79 -9.32
C HIS A 153 6.73 4.50 -9.50
N ARG A 154 6.94 4.06 -10.73
CA ARG A 154 7.78 2.88 -11.04
C ARG A 154 9.24 3.08 -10.64
N VAL A 155 9.79 4.29 -10.82
CA VAL A 155 11.13 4.64 -10.29
C VAL A 155 11.14 4.55 -8.77
N SER A 156 10.09 5.06 -8.10
CA SER A 156 9.96 4.97 -6.64
C SER A 156 9.93 3.52 -6.16
N ASP A 157 9.19 2.64 -6.85
CA ASP A 157 9.13 1.21 -6.55
C ASP A 157 10.52 0.55 -6.63
N GLN A 158 11.29 0.89 -7.67
CA GLN A 158 12.65 0.38 -7.84
C GLN A 158 13.61 0.87 -6.74
N ILE A 159 13.53 2.14 -6.36
CA ILE A 159 14.34 2.71 -5.29
C ILE A 159 13.96 2.06 -3.96
N TYR A 160 12.67 1.95 -3.67
CA TYR A 160 12.16 1.32 -2.45
C TYR A 160 12.65 -0.13 -2.33
N MET A 161 12.53 -0.91 -3.39
CA MET A 161 12.99 -2.30 -3.43
C MET A 161 14.49 -2.42 -3.17
N ARG A 162 15.32 -1.55 -3.77
CA ARG A 162 16.78 -1.57 -3.57
C ARG A 162 17.19 -1.23 -2.14
N LEU A 163 16.47 -0.31 -1.50
CA LEU A 163 16.77 0.13 -0.14
C LEU A 163 16.23 -0.81 0.93
N THR A 164 15.07 -1.45 0.70
CA THR A 164 14.38 -2.24 1.73
C THR A 164 14.42 -3.74 1.46
N GLY A 165 14.57 -4.16 0.21
CA GLY A 165 14.41 -5.54 -0.24
C GLY A 165 12.94 -5.97 -0.41
N GLU A 166 11.98 -5.09 -0.14
CA GLU A 166 10.55 -5.34 -0.33
C GLU A 166 10.07 -4.77 -1.66
N THR A 167 9.06 -5.40 -2.26
CA THR A 167 8.38 -4.85 -3.45
C THR A 167 7.76 -3.49 -3.12
N GLY A 168 7.86 -2.54 -4.04
CA GLY A 168 7.19 -1.25 -3.91
C GLY A 168 5.67 -1.35 -4.05
N TYR A 169 4.97 -0.23 -3.90
CA TYR A 169 3.51 -0.15 -3.98
C TYR A 169 3.02 1.15 -4.63
N PHE A 170 3.92 1.93 -5.22
CA PHE A 170 3.62 3.28 -5.69
C PHE A 170 2.95 3.29 -7.07
N ASP A 171 3.30 2.36 -8.00
CA ASP A 171 2.62 2.25 -9.29
C ASP A 171 1.27 1.51 -9.13
N SER A 172 0.37 2.11 -8.36
CA SER A 172 -0.94 1.59 -8.03
C SER A 172 -1.97 2.71 -7.89
N ARG A 173 -3.25 2.35 -7.85
CA ARG A 173 -4.38 3.27 -7.75
C ARG A 173 -5.23 2.95 -6.53
N VAL A 174 -6.06 3.91 -6.16
CA VAL A 174 -7.08 3.75 -5.13
C VAL A 174 -8.43 4.09 -5.74
N VAL A 175 -9.39 3.18 -5.67
CA VAL A 175 -10.80 3.49 -5.89
C VAL A 175 -11.44 3.79 -4.54
N PHE A 176 -12.29 4.79 -4.49
CA PHE A 176 -12.89 5.27 -3.24
C PHE A 176 -14.27 5.89 -3.50
N ILE A 177 -14.98 6.21 -2.46
CA ILE A 177 -16.23 6.97 -2.53
C ILE A 177 -15.89 8.45 -2.29
N ALA A 178 -16.05 9.25 -3.32
CA ALA A 178 -16.02 10.71 -3.22
C ALA A 178 -17.38 11.20 -2.74
N GLU A 179 -17.38 11.98 -1.67
CA GLU A 179 -18.59 12.48 -1.05
C GLU A 179 -18.75 13.99 -1.27
N SER A 180 -19.98 14.44 -1.44
CA SER A 180 -20.30 15.87 -1.59
C SER A 180 -21.71 16.18 -1.09
N GLY A 181 -22.01 17.46 -0.91
CA GLY A 181 -23.30 17.93 -0.38
C GLY A 181 -23.42 17.83 1.15
N PRO A 182 -24.52 18.33 1.71
CA PRO A 182 -24.73 18.34 3.16
C PRO A 182 -24.95 16.94 3.68
N ARG A 183 -24.70 16.71 5.00
CA ARG A 183 -24.79 15.40 5.62
C ARG A 183 -26.13 14.68 5.45
N ASN A 184 -27.25 15.43 5.45
CA ASN A 184 -28.60 14.91 5.27
C ASN A 184 -29.00 14.67 3.80
N ALA A 185 -28.16 15.05 2.84
CA ALA A 185 -28.36 14.87 1.39
C ALA A 185 -27.03 14.59 0.69
N ARG A 186 -26.26 13.65 1.26
CA ARG A 186 -24.92 13.30 0.79
C ARG A 186 -25.00 12.62 -0.58
N ARG A 187 -24.20 13.11 -1.52
CA ARG A 187 -23.94 12.44 -2.80
C ARG A 187 -22.69 11.57 -2.63
N LYS A 188 -22.74 10.35 -3.13
CA LYS A 188 -21.64 9.36 -3.04
C LYS A 188 -21.34 8.81 -4.42
N GLN A 189 -20.14 9.10 -4.92
CA GLN A 189 -19.69 8.74 -6.27
C GLN A 189 -18.49 7.80 -6.19
N VAL A 190 -18.43 6.82 -7.06
CA VAL A 190 -17.20 6.03 -7.25
C VAL A 190 -16.19 6.93 -7.96
N ALA A 191 -15.02 7.08 -7.38
CA ALA A 191 -13.89 7.81 -7.95
C ALA A 191 -12.61 6.99 -7.82
N MET A 192 -11.62 7.30 -8.64
CA MET A 192 -10.32 6.65 -8.68
C MET A 192 -9.22 7.72 -8.72
N MET A 193 -8.06 7.43 -8.10
CA MET A 193 -6.89 8.30 -8.06
C MET A 193 -5.61 7.48 -8.02
N ASP A 194 -4.45 8.10 -8.24
CA ASP A 194 -3.14 7.51 -7.90
C ASP A 194 -3.05 7.33 -6.36
N GLN A 195 -2.22 6.42 -5.90
CA GLN A 195 -2.14 6.09 -4.48
C GLN A 195 -1.74 7.27 -3.56
N ASP A 196 -1.16 8.32 -4.12
CA ASP A 196 -0.74 9.54 -3.42
C ASP A 196 -1.80 10.65 -3.41
N GLY A 197 -2.98 10.40 -4.00
CA GLY A 197 -4.13 11.30 -4.00
C GLY A 197 -4.26 12.18 -5.24
N ASP A 198 -3.37 12.03 -6.23
CA ASP A 198 -3.42 12.81 -7.46
C ASP A 198 -4.21 12.09 -8.57
N GLY A 199 -4.50 12.81 -9.65
CA GLY A 199 -5.14 12.23 -10.84
C GLY A 199 -6.57 11.74 -10.61
N VAL A 200 -7.35 12.38 -9.75
CA VAL A 200 -8.72 11.96 -9.41
C VAL A 200 -9.63 11.95 -10.64
N GLN A 201 -10.29 10.83 -10.86
CA GLN A 201 -11.29 10.62 -11.91
C GLN A 201 -12.59 10.10 -11.31
N PHE A 202 -13.69 10.79 -11.57
CA PHE A 202 -15.02 10.31 -11.19
C PHE A 202 -15.49 9.26 -12.19
N LEU A 203 -15.90 8.09 -11.70
CA LEU A 203 -16.35 6.95 -12.50
C LEU A 203 -17.87 6.86 -12.59
N THR A 204 -18.60 7.45 -11.63
CA THR A 204 -20.06 7.59 -11.63
C THR A 204 -20.46 9.05 -11.46
N ASP A 205 -21.71 9.37 -11.82
CA ASP A 205 -22.23 10.76 -11.80
C ASP A 205 -22.84 11.19 -10.45
N GLY A 206 -22.97 10.25 -9.49
CA GLY A 206 -23.57 10.52 -8.17
C GLY A 206 -25.10 10.68 -8.19
N SER A 207 -25.78 10.24 -9.25
CA SER A 207 -27.24 10.19 -9.32
C SER A 207 -27.84 9.15 -8.35
N ALA A 208 -27.04 8.13 -7.99
CA ALA A 208 -27.38 7.12 -7.00
C ALA A 208 -26.25 6.99 -5.97
N LEU A 209 -26.60 6.58 -4.75
CA LEU A 209 -25.63 6.31 -3.71
C LEU A 209 -24.79 5.08 -4.09
N ALA A 210 -23.49 5.20 -3.95
CA ALA A 210 -22.54 4.11 -4.18
C ALA A 210 -21.67 3.87 -2.93
N PHE A 211 -21.24 2.60 -2.71
CA PHE A 211 -20.49 2.15 -1.55
C PHE A 211 -19.53 1.02 -1.90
N ALA A 212 -18.53 0.82 -1.04
CA ALA A 212 -17.65 -0.34 -1.01
C ALA A 212 -17.07 -0.72 -2.40
N PRO A 213 -16.44 0.21 -3.13
CA PRO A 213 -15.83 -0.11 -4.41
C PRO A 213 -14.61 -1.03 -4.21
N ARG A 214 -14.39 -1.98 -5.14
CA ARG A 214 -13.29 -2.97 -5.07
C ARG A 214 -12.70 -3.23 -6.44
N PHE A 215 -11.38 -3.12 -6.56
CA PHE A 215 -10.68 -3.50 -7.77
C PHE A 215 -10.68 -5.01 -8.00
N SER A 216 -10.69 -5.40 -9.29
CA SER A 216 -10.29 -6.74 -9.71
C SER A 216 -8.80 -6.99 -9.47
N PRO A 217 -8.35 -8.27 -9.41
CA PRO A 217 -6.93 -8.62 -9.29
C PRO A 217 -6.06 -8.11 -10.44
N THR A 218 -6.65 -7.76 -11.57
CA THR A 218 -5.98 -7.18 -12.75
C THR A 218 -6.06 -5.66 -12.80
N GLY A 219 -6.90 -5.04 -11.92
CA GLY A 219 -7.07 -3.58 -11.85
C GLY A 219 -7.92 -2.97 -12.98
N ASP A 220 -8.45 -3.77 -13.90
CA ASP A 220 -9.23 -3.35 -15.06
C ASP A 220 -10.74 -3.26 -14.81
N ARG A 221 -11.23 -3.88 -13.74
CA ARG A 221 -12.64 -3.88 -13.34
C ARG A 221 -12.81 -3.44 -11.88
N ILE A 222 -14.01 -2.93 -11.59
CA ILE A 222 -14.41 -2.52 -10.25
C ILE A 222 -15.77 -3.12 -9.92
N LEU A 223 -15.88 -3.73 -8.74
CA LEU A 223 -17.16 -4.04 -8.10
C LEU A 223 -17.53 -2.87 -7.18
N PHE A 224 -18.81 -2.56 -7.08
CA PHE A 224 -19.33 -1.63 -6.07
C PHE A 224 -20.80 -1.91 -5.80
N THR A 225 -21.29 -1.49 -4.65
CA THR A 225 -22.71 -1.52 -4.31
C THR A 225 -23.34 -0.19 -4.69
N SER A 226 -24.49 -0.21 -5.36
CA SER A 226 -25.25 0.99 -5.71
C SER A 226 -26.74 0.83 -5.46
N TYR A 227 -27.39 1.94 -5.14
CA TYR A 227 -28.84 2.06 -4.97
C TYR A 227 -29.56 2.57 -6.25
N GLU A 228 -28.95 2.45 -7.42
CA GLU A 228 -29.48 2.91 -8.70
C GLU A 228 -30.87 2.33 -9.01
N THR A 229 -31.19 1.13 -8.52
CA THR A 229 -32.50 0.45 -8.66
C THR A 229 -33.42 0.69 -7.46
N GLY A 230 -33.07 1.54 -6.51
CA GLY A 230 -33.81 1.78 -5.26
C GLY A 230 -33.44 0.81 -4.11
N PHE A 231 -32.75 -0.26 -4.42
CA PHE A 231 -32.24 -1.25 -3.46
C PHE A 231 -30.74 -1.49 -3.68
N PRO A 232 -29.98 -1.92 -2.67
CA PRO A 232 -28.55 -2.20 -2.85
C PRO A 232 -28.34 -3.37 -3.80
N ARG A 233 -27.58 -3.12 -4.88
CA ARG A 233 -27.18 -4.10 -5.89
C ARG A 233 -25.69 -3.98 -6.15
N ILE A 234 -25.08 -5.11 -6.49
CA ILE A 234 -23.69 -5.14 -6.91
C ILE A 234 -23.60 -4.85 -8.40
N TYR A 235 -22.74 -3.90 -8.74
CA TYR A 235 -22.38 -3.54 -10.09
C TYR A 235 -20.95 -3.96 -10.39
N LEU A 236 -20.75 -4.52 -11.57
CA LEU A 236 -19.45 -4.77 -12.17
C LEU A 236 -19.22 -3.72 -13.25
N MET A 237 -18.16 -2.94 -13.12
CA MET A 237 -17.77 -1.87 -14.04
C MET A 237 -16.43 -2.18 -14.69
N ASP A 238 -16.31 -1.99 -15.97
CA ASP A 238 -15.03 -1.90 -16.70
C ASP A 238 -14.44 -0.49 -16.55
N VAL A 239 -13.21 -0.38 -16.08
CA VAL A 239 -12.57 0.91 -15.73
C VAL A 239 -12.34 1.78 -16.96
N ALA A 240 -11.95 1.19 -18.09
CA ALA A 240 -11.61 1.95 -19.29
C ALA A 240 -12.83 2.50 -20.01
N SER A 241 -13.85 1.66 -20.21
CA SER A 241 -15.08 2.04 -20.92
C SER A 241 -16.16 2.61 -20.02
N ARG A 242 -16.04 2.47 -18.68
CA ARG A 242 -17.04 2.82 -17.66
C ARG A 242 -18.40 2.12 -17.86
N ARG A 243 -18.46 1.10 -18.70
CA ARG A 243 -19.64 0.26 -18.84
C ARG A 243 -19.84 -0.53 -17.57
N ARG A 244 -21.08 -0.54 -17.07
CA ARG A 244 -21.42 -1.26 -15.85
C ARG A 244 -22.65 -2.15 -16.07
N GLN A 245 -22.71 -3.21 -15.31
CA GLN A 245 -23.84 -4.14 -15.30
C GLN A 245 -24.10 -4.60 -13.86
N VAL A 246 -25.35 -4.87 -13.55
CA VAL A 246 -25.74 -5.54 -12.30
C VAL A 246 -25.33 -7.00 -12.37
N ILE A 247 -24.82 -7.55 -11.28
CA ILE A 247 -24.49 -8.98 -11.17
C ILE A 247 -25.20 -9.61 -9.98
N GLY A 248 -25.60 -10.88 -10.13
CA GLY A 248 -26.25 -11.65 -9.05
C GLY A 248 -27.61 -11.12 -8.64
N ASP A 249 -28.31 -10.39 -9.52
CA ASP A 249 -29.59 -9.76 -9.23
C ASP A 249 -30.75 -10.74 -9.30
N GLN A 250 -31.61 -10.70 -8.26
CA GLN A 250 -32.88 -11.41 -8.20
C GLN A 250 -33.93 -10.54 -7.50
N PRO A 251 -35.20 -10.60 -7.89
CA PRO A 251 -36.24 -9.85 -7.21
C PRO A 251 -36.31 -10.16 -5.72
N GLY A 252 -36.43 -9.12 -4.89
CA GLY A 252 -36.55 -9.25 -3.43
C GLY A 252 -35.24 -9.44 -2.66
N GLU A 253 -34.11 -9.58 -3.35
CA GLU A 253 -32.80 -9.72 -2.72
C GLU A 253 -32.07 -8.38 -2.61
N MET A 254 -31.22 -8.22 -1.62
CA MET A 254 -30.26 -7.11 -1.50
C MET A 254 -28.84 -7.67 -1.50
N THR A 255 -28.00 -7.22 -2.43
CA THR A 255 -26.62 -7.69 -2.56
C THR A 255 -25.63 -6.57 -2.27
N PHE A 256 -24.61 -6.86 -1.46
CA PHE A 256 -23.63 -5.85 -1.03
C PHE A 256 -22.28 -6.46 -0.60
N ALA A 257 -21.30 -5.61 -0.29
CA ALA A 257 -19.96 -5.96 0.18
C ALA A 257 -19.23 -6.99 -0.73
N PRO A 258 -19.15 -6.77 -2.04
CA PRO A 258 -18.55 -7.74 -2.96
C PRO A 258 -17.04 -7.78 -2.86
N ARG A 259 -16.44 -8.94 -3.18
CA ARG A 259 -15.00 -9.15 -3.36
C ARG A 259 -14.73 -10.11 -4.49
N PHE A 260 -13.75 -9.78 -5.33
CA PHE A 260 -13.23 -10.72 -6.32
C PHE A 260 -12.44 -11.85 -5.67
N SER A 261 -12.50 -13.04 -6.24
CA SER A 261 -11.50 -14.08 -6.03
C SER A 261 -10.14 -13.64 -6.59
N PRO A 262 -9.02 -14.23 -6.13
CA PRO A 262 -7.67 -13.86 -6.60
C PRO A 262 -7.44 -14.07 -8.10
N ASP A 263 -8.18 -15.00 -8.72
CA ASP A 263 -8.18 -15.23 -10.18
C ASP A 263 -9.13 -14.31 -10.97
N GLY A 264 -9.94 -13.50 -10.25
CA GLY A 264 -10.92 -12.59 -10.86
C GLY A 264 -12.12 -13.25 -11.52
N GLY A 265 -12.26 -14.57 -11.43
CA GLY A 265 -13.35 -15.33 -12.07
C GLY A 265 -14.62 -15.47 -11.23
N THR A 266 -14.50 -15.29 -9.91
CA THR A 266 -15.61 -15.44 -8.96
C THR A 266 -15.72 -14.19 -8.09
N VAL A 267 -16.93 -13.92 -7.61
CA VAL A 267 -17.23 -12.87 -6.63
C VAL A 267 -17.86 -13.52 -5.41
N VAL A 268 -17.33 -13.23 -4.22
CA VAL A 268 -18.01 -13.50 -2.95
C VAL A 268 -18.69 -12.22 -2.47
N TYR A 269 -19.88 -12.32 -1.93
CA TYR A 269 -20.68 -11.17 -1.52
C TYR A 269 -21.69 -11.54 -0.43
N SER A 270 -22.25 -10.52 0.20
CA SER A 270 -23.34 -10.66 1.17
C SER A 270 -24.67 -10.51 0.44
N LEU A 271 -25.59 -11.41 0.72
CA LEU A 271 -26.95 -11.38 0.21
C LEU A 271 -27.92 -11.38 1.37
N SER A 272 -28.83 -10.40 1.39
CA SER A 272 -29.91 -10.32 2.37
C SER A 272 -31.26 -10.56 1.71
N VAL A 273 -32.01 -11.50 2.26
CA VAL A 273 -33.37 -11.87 1.86
C VAL A 273 -34.16 -12.30 3.08
N ASP A 274 -35.39 -11.86 3.21
CA ASP A 274 -36.32 -12.24 4.30
C ASP A 274 -35.72 -12.06 5.71
N GLY A 275 -34.89 -11.03 5.90
CA GLY A 275 -34.26 -10.70 7.20
C GLY A 275 -33.01 -11.54 7.53
N ARG A 276 -32.57 -12.45 6.66
CA ARG A 276 -31.31 -13.20 6.77
C ARG A 276 -30.25 -12.61 5.89
N THR A 277 -29.01 -12.65 6.35
CA THR A 277 -27.87 -12.19 5.57
C THR A 277 -26.80 -13.26 5.57
N ASP A 278 -26.58 -13.85 4.40
CA ASP A 278 -25.63 -14.94 4.18
C ASP A 278 -24.59 -14.59 3.12
N LEU A 279 -23.50 -15.34 3.11
CA LEU A 279 -22.47 -15.23 2.08
C LEU A 279 -22.79 -16.12 0.88
N TYR A 280 -22.63 -15.55 -0.28
CA TYR A 280 -22.82 -16.22 -1.56
C TYR A 280 -21.60 -16.05 -2.45
N MET A 281 -21.38 -16.98 -3.35
CA MET A 281 -20.43 -16.88 -4.43
C MET A 281 -21.15 -16.86 -5.78
N LEU A 282 -20.57 -16.11 -6.72
CA LEU A 282 -21.05 -16.01 -8.11
C LEU A 282 -19.88 -16.22 -9.06
N ASN A 283 -19.97 -17.19 -9.92
CA ASN A 283 -19.06 -17.35 -11.05
C ASN A 283 -19.43 -16.34 -12.15
N LEU A 284 -18.52 -15.44 -12.50
CA LEU A 284 -18.80 -14.35 -13.45
C LEU A 284 -19.00 -14.81 -14.90
N ALA A 285 -18.39 -15.94 -15.28
CA ALA A 285 -18.50 -16.47 -16.65
C ALA A 285 -19.80 -17.24 -16.87
N SER A 286 -20.19 -18.09 -15.91
CA SER A 286 -21.40 -18.94 -16.04
C SER A 286 -22.65 -18.30 -15.44
N GLY A 287 -22.52 -17.28 -14.58
CA GLY A 287 -23.63 -16.72 -13.79
C GLY A 287 -24.12 -17.65 -12.68
N GLN A 288 -23.48 -18.82 -12.49
CA GLN A 288 -23.85 -19.76 -11.43
C GLN A 288 -23.51 -19.15 -10.06
N ARG A 289 -24.49 -19.20 -9.14
CA ARG A 289 -24.28 -18.81 -7.75
C ARG A 289 -24.51 -19.97 -6.80
N TRP A 290 -23.87 -19.94 -5.64
CA TRP A 290 -24.09 -20.89 -4.55
C TRP A 290 -23.90 -20.21 -3.20
N GLN A 291 -24.60 -20.71 -2.20
CA GLN A 291 -24.58 -20.21 -0.83
C GLN A 291 -23.41 -20.83 -0.05
N LEU A 292 -22.69 -20.03 0.72
CA LEU A 292 -21.59 -20.49 1.57
C LEU A 292 -22.01 -20.65 3.03
N THR A 293 -22.84 -19.75 3.55
CA THR A 293 -23.33 -19.80 4.93
C THR A 293 -24.84 -19.95 4.96
N THR A 294 -25.36 -20.62 5.99
CA THR A 294 -26.77 -20.95 6.14
C THR A 294 -27.23 -20.81 7.59
N THR A 295 -26.61 -19.89 8.35
CA THR A 295 -26.91 -19.69 9.77
C THR A 295 -27.99 -18.61 9.95
N ASP A 296 -28.57 -18.50 11.14
CA ASP A 296 -29.46 -17.39 11.48
C ASP A 296 -28.68 -16.09 11.85
N ALA A 297 -27.37 -16.10 11.73
CA ALA A 297 -26.49 -14.96 11.99
C ALA A 297 -26.42 -14.02 10.77
N ILE A 298 -25.97 -12.80 10.99
CA ILE A 298 -25.60 -11.87 9.95
C ILE A 298 -24.15 -12.17 9.54
N ASP A 299 -23.98 -12.80 8.37
CA ASP A 299 -22.67 -13.09 7.76
C ASP A 299 -22.39 -12.08 6.65
N THR A 300 -21.33 -11.26 6.77
CA THR A 300 -21.08 -10.14 5.86
C THR A 300 -19.59 -9.83 5.68
N ALA A 301 -19.30 -8.86 4.79
CA ALA A 301 -17.96 -8.33 4.52
C ALA A 301 -16.88 -9.41 4.27
N PRO A 302 -17.10 -10.33 3.34
CA PRO A 302 -16.15 -11.40 3.04
C PRO A 302 -14.88 -10.86 2.37
N SER A 303 -13.75 -11.55 2.57
CA SER A 303 -12.48 -11.27 1.88
C SER A 303 -11.73 -12.56 1.65
N PHE A 304 -11.26 -12.78 0.41
CA PHE A 304 -10.48 -13.97 0.06
C PHE A 304 -9.07 -13.93 0.64
N ALA A 305 -8.57 -15.09 1.03
CA ALA A 305 -7.15 -15.35 1.14
C ALA A 305 -6.49 -15.30 -0.26
N PRO A 306 -5.23 -14.85 -0.39
CA PRO A 306 -4.59 -14.70 -1.70
C PRO A 306 -4.38 -16.02 -2.45
N ASN A 307 -4.43 -17.17 -1.76
CA ASN A 307 -4.42 -18.49 -2.40
C ASN A 307 -5.80 -18.94 -2.93
N GLY A 308 -6.86 -18.16 -2.68
CA GLY A 308 -8.22 -18.45 -3.14
C GLY A 308 -8.92 -19.62 -2.45
N GLN A 309 -8.33 -20.22 -1.41
CA GLN A 309 -8.89 -21.43 -0.76
C GLN A 309 -9.77 -21.11 0.44
N GLN A 310 -9.59 -19.95 1.04
CA GLN A 310 -10.30 -19.52 2.25
C GLN A 310 -10.84 -18.10 2.08
N ILE A 311 -11.84 -17.79 2.89
CA ILE A 311 -12.32 -16.42 3.12
C ILE A 311 -12.26 -16.10 4.61
N CYS A 312 -12.05 -14.83 4.95
CA CYS A 312 -12.44 -14.28 6.24
C CYS A 312 -13.71 -13.42 6.07
N PHE A 313 -14.50 -13.32 7.11
CA PHE A 313 -15.76 -12.60 7.08
C PHE A 313 -16.20 -12.17 8.51
N GLU A 314 -17.13 -11.27 8.57
CA GLU A 314 -17.78 -10.82 9.79
C GLU A 314 -19.03 -11.67 10.06
N SER A 315 -19.22 -12.09 11.32
CA SER A 315 -20.42 -12.80 11.77
C SER A 315 -20.77 -12.48 13.20
N ASP A 316 -22.05 -12.33 13.49
CA ASP A 316 -22.56 -12.11 14.85
C ASP A 316 -23.10 -13.39 15.53
N ARG A 317 -22.82 -14.59 14.98
CA ARG A 317 -23.28 -15.91 15.46
C ARG A 317 -22.95 -16.22 16.94
N THR A 318 -22.06 -15.45 17.55
CA THR A 318 -21.73 -15.56 18.98
C THR A 318 -22.23 -14.37 19.80
N GLY A 319 -23.23 -13.63 19.29
CA GLY A 319 -23.91 -12.52 19.96
C GLY A 319 -23.33 -11.13 19.67
N ALA A 320 -22.11 -11.05 19.15
CA ALA A 320 -21.48 -9.81 18.69
C ALA A 320 -20.64 -10.07 17.47
N SER A 321 -20.53 -9.08 16.58
CA SER A 321 -19.73 -9.18 15.36
C SER A 321 -18.28 -9.55 15.66
N GLN A 322 -17.82 -10.64 15.06
CA GLN A 322 -16.48 -11.20 15.18
C GLN A 322 -15.95 -11.61 13.82
N VAL A 323 -14.63 -11.80 13.70
CA VAL A 323 -14.00 -12.30 12.47
C VAL A 323 -13.96 -13.82 12.50
N TYR A 324 -14.44 -14.41 11.42
CA TYR A 324 -14.40 -15.84 11.16
C TYR A 324 -13.64 -16.14 9.89
N THR A 325 -13.12 -17.36 9.77
CA THR A 325 -12.54 -17.91 8.54
C THR A 325 -13.26 -19.21 8.17
N MET A 326 -13.38 -19.49 6.88
CA MET A 326 -13.90 -20.75 6.36
C MET A 326 -13.31 -21.08 4.99
N ASN A 327 -13.45 -22.33 4.57
CA ASN A 327 -13.06 -22.77 3.24
C ASN A 327 -14.07 -22.27 2.20
N VAL A 328 -13.62 -21.89 1.01
CA VAL A 328 -14.49 -21.47 -0.13
C VAL A 328 -15.39 -22.58 -0.67
N GLN A 329 -15.10 -23.84 -0.36
CA GLN A 329 -15.96 -24.98 -0.66
C GLN A 329 -17.14 -25.12 0.32
N GLY A 330 -17.22 -24.25 1.34
CA GLY A 330 -18.20 -24.35 2.41
C GLY A 330 -17.67 -25.13 3.63
N GLY A 331 -18.57 -25.50 4.54
CA GLY A 331 -18.24 -26.25 5.76
C GLY A 331 -18.18 -25.36 7.01
N GLN A 332 -17.41 -25.78 8.00
CA GLN A 332 -17.37 -25.12 9.31
C GLN A 332 -16.62 -23.78 9.24
N ALA A 333 -17.21 -22.76 9.84
CA ALA A 333 -16.54 -21.47 10.10
C ALA A 333 -15.90 -21.47 11.49
N TYR A 334 -14.68 -20.93 11.56
CA TYR A 334 -13.91 -20.82 12.80
C TYR A 334 -13.72 -19.36 13.16
N ARG A 335 -14.10 -19.00 14.40
CA ARG A 335 -13.82 -17.66 14.94
C ARG A 335 -12.32 -17.52 15.20
N ILE A 336 -11.73 -16.43 14.68
CA ILE A 336 -10.31 -16.10 14.88
C ILE A 336 -10.09 -14.89 15.80
N SER A 337 -11.03 -13.93 15.85
CA SER A 337 -10.94 -12.80 16.79
C SER A 337 -11.21 -13.26 18.23
N GLN A 338 -10.28 -13.02 19.16
CA GLN A 338 -10.36 -13.51 20.54
C GLN A 338 -10.56 -12.37 21.55
N GLY A 339 -10.33 -11.11 21.15
CA GLY A 339 -10.41 -9.96 22.05
C GLY A 339 -11.84 -9.51 22.35
N GLN A 340 -11.96 -8.61 23.31
CA GLN A 340 -13.23 -7.94 23.64
C GLN A 340 -13.59 -6.91 22.57
N GLY A 341 -14.89 -6.59 22.43
CA GLY A 341 -15.42 -5.63 21.48
C GLY A 341 -16.03 -6.28 20.25
N ARG A 342 -16.37 -5.45 19.26
CA ARG A 342 -16.93 -5.88 17.97
C ARG A 342 -15.86 -5.74 16.91
N TYR A 343 -15.80 -6.73 16.02
CA TYR A 343 -14.88 -6.75 14.88
C TYR A 343 -15.69 -6.74 13.59
N SER A 344 -15.28 -5.91 12.65
CA SER A 344 -15.97 -5.76 11.36
C SER A 344 -15.01 -5.56 10.21
N THR A 345 -15.52 -5.65 8.99
CA THR A 345 -14.82 -5.39 7.72
C THR A 345 -13.42 -6.04 7.63
N PRO A 346 -13.28 -7.35 7.88
CA PRO A 346 -11.99 -8.02 7.79
C PRO A 346 -11.48 -8.05 6.35
N VAL A 347 -10.18 -7.82 6.16
CA VAL A 347 -9.55 -7.88 4.84
C VAL A 347 -8.24 -8.68 4.93
N TRP A 348 -8.13 -9.73 4.15
CA TRP A 348 -6.94 -10.56 4.09
C TRP A 348 -5.78 -9.81 3.43
N SER A 349 -4.59 -9.89 4.03
CA SER A 349 -3.36 -9.31 3.48
C SER A 349 -2.98 -9.98 2.15
N PRO A 350 -2.49 -9.25 1.15
CA PRO A 350 -1.97 -9.85 -0.09
C PRO A 350 -0.77 -10.77 0.14
N ARG A 351 -0.09 -10.66 1.28
CA ARG A 351 0.98 -11.59 1.71
C ARG A 351 0.44 -12.92 2.26
N GLY A 352 -0.85 -12.98 2.62
CA GLY A 352 -1.49 -14.18 3.17
C GLY A 352 -1.23 -14.43 4.66
N ASP A 353 -0.50 -13.57 5.32
CA ASP A 353 0.02 -13.74 6.69
C ASP A 353 -0.84 -13.06 7.76
N MET A 354 -1.63 -12.04 7.38
CA MET A 354 -2.40 -11.21 8.31
C MET A 354 -3.81 -10.93 7.79
N ILE A 355 -4.67 -10.51 8.72
CA ILE A 355 -6.00 -9.94 8.44
C ILE A 355 -6.06 -8.57 9.11
N ALA A 356 -6.38 -7.52 8.31
CA ALA A 356 -6.74 -6.21 8.84
C ALA A 356 -8.23 -6.18 9.17
N PHE A 357 -8.62 -5.42 10.17
CA PHE A 357 -10.01 -5.33 10.60
C PHE A 357 -10.32 -3.96 11.24
N THR A 358 -11.57 -3.62 11.28
CA THR A 358 -12.13 -2.57 12.14
C THR A 358 -12.50 -3.17 13.47
N LYS A 359 -12.14 -2.54 14.59
CA LYS A 359 -12.56 -2.95 15.94
C LYS A 359 -13.22 -1.80 16.68
N GLN A 360 -14.42 -2.02 17.19
CA GLN A 360 -15.08 -1.13 18.14
C GLN A 360 -14.89 -1.64 19.56
N HIS A 361 -14.19 -0.86 20.38
CA HIS A 361 -13.93 -1.19 21.77
C HIS A 361 -13.84 0.07 22.63
N ASN A 362 -14.48 0.06 23.83
CA ASN A 362 -14.48 1.17 24.77
C ASN A 362 -14.89 2.53 24.15
N GLY A 363 -15.89 2.52 23.26
CA GLY A 363 -16.41 3.73 22.62
C GLY A 363 -15.51 4.32 21.54
N ARG A 364 -14.47 3.62 21.13
CA ARG A 364 -13.55 4.01 20.04
C ARG A 364 -13.51 2.97 18.93
N PHE A 365 -13.17 3.45 17.75
CA PHE A 365 -12.87 2.60 16.61
C PHE A 365 -11.36 2.54 16.35
N HIS A 366 -10.94 1.38 15.92
CA HIS A 366 -9.54 1.06 15.69
C HIS A 366 -9.40 0.33 14.35
N ILE A 367 -8.39 0.65 13.58
CA ILE A 367 -7.86 -0.28 12.60
C ILE A 367 -6.85 -1.17 13.31
N GLY A 368 -7.01 -2.47 13.18
CA GLY A 368 -6.14 -3.47 13.77
C GLY A 368 -5.67 -4.50 12.74
N VAL A 369 -4.67 -5.26 13.12
CA VAL A 369 -4.17 -6.43 12.38
C VAL A 369 -4.01 -7.60 13.33
N MET A 370 -4.20 -8.81 12.83
CA MET A 370 -3.90 -10.06 13.53
C MET A 370 -3.37 -11.08 12.53
N ARG A 371 -2.69 -12.12 12.99
CA ARG A 371 -2.35 -13.27 12.16
C ARG A 371 -3.62 -14.02 11.73
N THR A 372 -3.51 -14.83 10.71
CA THR A 372 -4.65 -15.58 10.15
C THR A 372 -5.24 -16.63 11.10
N ASP A 373 -4.51 -16.99 12.14
CA ASP A 373 -4.97 -17.83 13.26
C ASP A 373 -5.56 -17.01 14.44
N GLY A 374 -5.63 -15.68 14.31
CA GLY A 374 -6.09 -14.76 15.34
C GLY A 374 -5.05 -14.33 16.37
N SER A 375 -3.85 -14.89 16.34
CA SER A 375 -2.76 -14.49 17.22
C SER A 375 -2.17 -13.12 16.87
N ASN A 376 -1.37 -12.54 17.79
CA ASN A 376 -0.66 -11.28 17.59
C ASN A 376 -1.56 -10.11 17.17
N GLU A 377 -2.76 -10.03 17.74
CA GLU A 377 -3.63 -8.86 17.53
C GLU A 377 -2.93 -7.59 17.98
N ARG A 378 -2.93 -6.58 17.09
CA ARG A 378 -2.41 -5.24 17.36
C ARG A 378 -3.40 -4.20 16.84
N LEU A 379 -3.68 -3.19 17.66
CA LEU A 379 -4.44 -2.02 17.26
C LEU A 379 -3.48 -0.95 16.77
N LEU A 380 -3.63 -0.52 15.53
CA LEU A 380 -2.74 0.43 14.86
C LEU A 380 -3.19 1.87 15.06
N THR A 381 -4.50 2.08 15.21
CA THR A 381 -5.11 3.41 15.36
C THR A 381 -6.14 3.42 16.47
N ALA A 382 -6.56 4.62 16.89
CA ALA A 382 -7.68 4.84 17.78
C ALA A 382 -8.32 6.20 17.49
N SER A 383 -9.62 6.23 17.12
CA SER A 383 -10.33 7.47 16.83
C SER A 383 -11.82 7.36 17.16
N TYR A 384 -12.58 8.41 16.81
CA TYR A 384 -14.03 8.39 16.90
C TYR A 384 -14.65 7.39 15.91
N LEU A 385 -14.15 7.39 14.66
CA LEU A 385 -14.52 6.41 13.63
C LEU A 385 -13.34 6.16 12.71
N ASP A 386 -12.75 4.98 12.80
CA ASP A 386 -11.79 4.42 11.84
C ASP A 386 -12.38 3.13 11.31
N GLU A 387 -12.57 3.01 9.98
CA GLU A 387 -13.23 1.84 9.39
C GLU A 387 -12.77 1.52 7.96
N GLY A 388 -13.13 0.31 7.50
CA GLY A 388 -12.98 -0.10 6.12
C GLY A 388 -11.53 -0.19 5.65
N PRO A 389 -10.67 -0.99 6.30
CA PRO A 389 -9.27 -1.11 5.91
C PRO A 389 -9.10 -1.72 4.52
N THR A 390 -8.06 -1.28 3.80
CA THR A 390 -7.56 -1.89 2.57
C THR A 390 -6.05 -1.93 2.57
N TRP A 391 -5.45 -2.98 2.03
CA TRP A 391 -4.02 -3.18 1.98
C TRP A 391 -3.39 -2.57 0.74
N SER A 392 -2.20 -2.00 0.88
CA SER A 392 -1.30 -1.75 -0.25
C SER A 392 -0.91 -3.06 -0.94
N PRO A 393 -0.54 -3.05 -2.24
CA PRO A 393 -0.21 -4.28 -2.99
C PRO A 393 0.88 -5.13 -2.33
N ASN A 394 1.82 -4.51 -1.64
CA ASN A 394 2.89 -5.21 -0.94
C ASN A 394 2.56 -5.60 0.51
N GLY A 395 1.33 -5.33 0.98
CA GLY A 395 0.90 -5.66 2.35
C GLY A 395 1.62 -4.88 3.46
N ARG A 396 2.15 -3.69 3.15
CA ARG A 396 2.92 -2.89 4.11
C ARG A 396 2.13 -1.74 4.72
N VAL A 397 1.22 -1.18 3.97
CA VAL A 397 0.43 -0.01 4.36
C VAL A 397 -1.05 -0.36 4.32
N ILE A 398 -1.80 0.14 5.28
CA ILE A 398 -3.26 0.03 5.34
C ILE A 398 -3.83 1.41 5.13
N MET A 399 -4.75 1.56 4.18
CA MET A 399 -5.57 2.75 3.98
C MET A 399 -6.98 2.49 4.53
N PHE A 400 -7.64 3.51 5.06
CA PHE A 400 -8.94 3.39 5.72
C PHE A 400 -9.67 4.74 5.75
N THR A 401 -10.94 4.72 6.10
CA THR A 401 -11.75 5.91 6.32
C THR A 401 -11.63 6.35 7.77
N ARG A 402 -11.42 7.66 8.00
CA ARG A 402 -11.53 8.32 9.31
C ARG A 402 -12.58 9.40 9.28
N GLU A 403 -13.43 9.42 10.30
CA GLU A 403 -14.30 10.54 10.60
C GLU A 403 -14.12 10.96 12.07
N GLU A 404 -13.95 12.24 12.32
CA GLU A 404 -13.91 12.82 13.66
C GLU A 404 -15.22 13.60 13.92
N PRO A 405 -15.62 13.81 15.18
CA PRO A 405 -16.85 14.56 15.49
C PRO A 405 -16.86 15.93 14.82
N GLY A 406 -17.91 16.21 14.04
CA GLY A 406 -18.08 17.49 13.36
C GLY A 406 -17.28 17.64 12.06
N THR A 407 -16.46 16.70 11.68
CA THR A 407 -15.69 16.73 10.41
C THR A 407 -16.32 15.81 9.36
N ASP A 408 -15.95 16.01 8.12
CA ASP A 408 -16.27 15.10 7.03
C ASP A 408 -15.28 13.92 6.98
N PRO A 409 -15.68 12.76 6.41
CA PRO A 409 -14.81 11.62 6.26
C PRO A 409 -13.58 11.92 5.39
N SER A 410 -12.46 11.32 5.72
CA SER A 410 -11.20 11.46 5.01
C SER A 410 -10.46 10.13 4.93
N LEU A 411 -9.63 9.96 3.88
CA LEU A 411 -8.79 8.80 3.74
C LEU A 411 -7.50 8.99 4.54
N MET A 412 -7.17 7.96 5.32
CA MET A 412 -5.95 7.88 6.11
C MET A 412 -5.15 6.64 5.72
N SER A 413 -3.85 6.68 5.92
CA SER A 413 -3.00 5.49 5.82
C SER A 413 -2.11 5.34 7.04
N VAL A 414 -1.78 4.09 7.37
CA VAL A 414 -0.89 3.73 8.48
C VAL A 414 -0.03 2.53 8.07
N ASP A 415 1.24 2.53 8.47
CA ASP A 415 2.11 1.35 8.32
C ASP A 415 1.66 0.23 9.27
N ILE A 416 1.87 -1.04 8.89
CA ILE A 416 1.50 -2.21 9.72
C ILE A 416 2.16 -2.22 11.10
N THR A 417 3.16 -1.38 11.34
CA THR A 417 3.76 -1.16 12.66
C THR A 417 2.98 -0.17 13.54
N GLY A 418 1.90 0.43 13.01
CA GLY A 418 1.12 1.48 13.68
C GLY A 418 1.73 2.88 13.57
N ARG A 419 2.75 3.03 12.75
CA ARG A 419 3.46 4.31 12.54
C ARG A 419 3.07 4.96 11.23
N ASN A 420 3.58 6.17 11.01
CA ASN A 420 3.39 6.93 9.79
C ASN A 420 1.89 7.10 9.45
N LEU A 421 1.08 7.37 10.49
CA LEU A 421 -0.33 7.71 10.30
C LEU A 421 -0.42 9.06 9.58
N ARG A 422 -1.01 9.06 8.38
CA ARG A 422 -1.10 10.28 7.56
C ARG A 422 -2.41 10.34 6.80
N ARG A 423 -2.85 11.56 6.50
CA ARG A 423 -3.98 11.81 5.61
C ARG A 423 -3.55 11.67 4.16
N ILE A 424 -4.39 11.02 3.35
CA ILE A 424 -4.24 10.99 1.89
C ILE A 424 -5.02 12.17 1.32
N PRO A 425 -4.39 13.02 0.50
CA PRO A 425 -5.09 14.16 -0.11
C PRO A 425 -6.23 13.69 -1.01
N THR A 426 -7.38 14.34 -0.88
CA THR A 426 -8.53 14.16 -1.78
C THR A 426 -9.17 15.53 -2.02
N PRO A 427 -9.82 15.78 -3.17
CA PRO A 427 -10.45 17.08 -3.46
C PRO A 427 -11.57 17.47 -2.50
N GLY A 428 -12.15 16.52 -1.80
CA GLY A 428 -13.23 16.70 -0.85
C GLY A 428 -13.35 15.52 0.10
N PRO A 429 -14.47 15.39 0.83
CA PRO A 429 -14.72 14.24 1.68
C PRO A 429 -14.62 12.91 0.91
N ALA A 430 -14.06 11.89 1.56
CA ALA A 430 -13.82 10.61 0.91
C ALA A 430 -13.90 9.44 1.91
N SER A 431 -14.48 8.33 1.46
CA SER A 431 -14.66 7.11 2.26
C SER A 431 -14.46 5.83 1.44
N ASP A 432 -14.50 4.67 2.08
CA ASP A 432 -14.49 3.34 1.48
C ASP A 432 -13.33 3.09 0.50
N PRO A 433 -12.07 3.31 0.84
CA PRO A 433 -10.96 3.10 -0.07
C PRO A 433 -10.77 1.62 -0.42
N SER A 434 -10.32 1.36 -1.64
CA SER A 434 -9.80 0.06 -2.05
C SER A 434 -8.57 0.26 -2.91
N TRP A 435 -7.47 -0.34 -2.49
CA TRP A 435 -6.20 -0.29 -3.20
C TRP A 435 -6.20 -1.28 -4.37
N SER A 436 -5.68 -0.87 -5.52
CA SER A 436 -5.48 -1.76 -6.67
C SER A 436 -4.25 -2.66 -6.46
N PRO A 437 -4.08 -3.74 -7.24
CA PRO A 437 -2.77 -4.33 -7.44
C PRO A 437 -1.80 -3.31 -8.08
N LEU A 438 -0.51 -3.67 -8.18
CA LEU A 438 0.43 -2.91 -9.02
C LEU A 438 -0.09 -2.92 -10.46
N LEU A 439 0.06 -1.80 -11.14
CA LEU A 439 -0.39 -1.67 -12.52
C LEU A 439 0.55 -2.45 -13.46
N PRO A 440 0.04 -3.11 -14.50
CA PRO A 440 0.80 -3.94 -15.42
C PRO A 440 1.78 -3.13 -16.31
#